data_f0a56f20ac27aa6e3ce40743a10a06e7
#
_entry.id   f0a56f20ac27aa6e3ce40743a10a06e7
#
_cell.length_a   1.000
_cell.length_b   1.000
_cell.length_c   1.000
_cell.angle_alpha   90.00
_cell.angle_beta   90.00
_cell.angle_gamma   90.00
#
_symmetry.space_group_name_H-M   'P 1'
#
loop_
_entity.id
_entity.type
_entity.pdbx_description
1 polymer ?
#
loop_
_entity_poly.entity_id
_entity_poly.type
_entity_poly.pdbx_seq_one_letter_code
_entity_poly.pdbx_strand_id
1 'polypeptide(L)'
;NLKCIIRNVKIKKASPKPNCKSYFCTMEKFLKDLFSNQTFDEKNFFLLAGPCVVESEELIMEVAEKVSDICKNLGIPYVFKSSYRKANRTSGTSFTGLGDEVAMKMLQNTGKKYSLPIVTDIHSPEEAAKAAKYVDILQIPAFLCRQTDLLIAAAETGKIVNVKKGQFVSGEAMKFAVDKIRKAGNDKIMLTERGTTFGYQDLVVD
;
A
#
# COMPACT_ATOMS: atom_id res chain seq x y z
N ASN A 1 -2.95 -3.47 -17.68
CA ASN A 1 -2.25 -2.29 -17.14
C ASN A 1 -1.67 -2.61 -15.76
N LEU A 2 -0.45 -3.16 -15.75
CA LEU A 2 0.34 -3.29 -14.52
C LEU A 2 0.73 -1.88 -14.06
N LYS A 3 0.19 -1.42 -12.93
CA LYS A 3 0.70 -0.22 -12.26
C LYS A 3 1.71 -0.66 -11.21
N CYS A 4 2.95 -0.26 -11.44
CA CYS A 4 4.13 -0.69 -10.71
C CYS A 4 4.81 0.48 -9.99
N ILE A 5 5.63 0.10 -9.05
CA ILE A 5 6.85 0.68 -8.49
C ILE A 5 6.64 1.60 -7.30
N ILE A 6 7.03 1.07 -6.16
CA ILE A 6 7.40 1.89 -5.01
C ILE A 6 8.92 1.80 -4.85
N ARG A 7 9.61 2.94 -5.05
CA ARG A 7 10.98 3.10 -4.59
C ARG A 7 10.95 3.31 -3.08
N ASN A 8 11.91 2.74 -2.37
CA ASN A 8 12.21 3.11 -0.99
C ASN A 8 12.38 4.63 -0.93
N VAL A 9 11.44 5.35 -0.36
CA VAL A 9 11.59 6.77 -0.09
C VAL A 9 12.61 6.90 1.04
N LYS A 10 13.87 7.16 0.69
CA LYS A 10 14.85 7.67 1.65
C LYS A 10 14.32 9.01 2.13
N ILE A 11 13.76 9.05 3.33
CA ILE A 11 13.52 10.32 4.01
C ILE A 11 14.90 10.96 4.20
N LYS A 12 15.19 12.02 3.41
CA LYS A 12 16.41 12.80 3.58
C LYS A 12 16.51 13.20 5.05
N LYS A 13 17.65 12.91 5.67
CA LYS A 13 17.96 13.29 7.04
C LYS A 13 17.74 14.79 7.22
N ALA A 14 16.64 15.17 7.85
CA ALA A 14 16.65 16.41 8.62
C ALA A 14 17.67 16.23 9.75
N SER A 15 18.42 17.28 10.07
CA SER A 15 19.46 17.29 11.10
C SER A 15 19.02 16.52 12.36
N PRO A 16 19.90 15.69 12.96
CA PRO A 16 19.51 14.75 14.00
C PRO A 16 19.07 15.48 15.26
N LYS A 17 17.79 15.48 15.56
CA LYS A 17 17.30 15.65 16.92
C LYS A 17 17.55 14.32 17.68
N PRO A 18 17.86 14.36 18.99
CA PRO A 18 18.47 13.23 19.73
C PRO A 18 17.64 11.95 19.86
N ASN A 19 16.46 11.82 19.23
CA ASN A 19 15.59 10.64 19.30
C ASN A 19 15.42 9.88 17.97
N CYS A 20 16.30 10.10 16.97
CA CYS A 20 16.15 9.52 15.64
C CYS A 20 16.46 8.00 15.57
N LYS A 21 17.17 7.43 16.55
CA LYS A 21 17.54 6.01 16.54
C LYS A 21 16.34 5.05 16.72
N SER A 22 15.29 5.46 17.44
CA SER A 22 14.12 4.61 17.69
C SER A 22 13.24 4.43 16.45
N TYR A 23 13.14 5.44 15.58
CA TYR A 23 12.29 5.39 14.39
C TYR A 23 12.82 4.46 13.29
N PHE A 24 14.13 4.46 13.06
CA PHE A 24 14.75 3.54 12.09
C PHE A 24 14.61 2.09 12.53
N CYS A 25 14.78 1.81 13.82
CA CYS A 25 14.64 0.47 14.36
C CYS A 25 13.21 -0.10 14.20
N THR A 26 12.18 0.76 14.31
CA THR A 26 10.77 0.35 14.19
C THR A 26 10.38 0.07 12.74
N MET A 27 10.84 0.90 11.77
CA MET A 27 10.59 0.67 10.34
C MET A 27 11.21 -0.62 9.83
N GLU A 28 12.44 -0.90 10.21
CA GLU A 28 13.14 -2.13 9.86
C GLU A 28 12.40 -3.38 10.38
N LYS A 29 11.87 -3.30 11.58
CA LYS A 29 11.20 -4.44 12.21
C LYS A 29 9.94 -4.86 11.46
N PHE A 30 8.99 -3.96 11.18
CA PHE A 30 7.73 -4.37 10.54
C PHE A 30 7.91 -4.83 9.08
N LEU A 31 8.95 -4.34 8.37
CA LEU A 31 9.29 -4.83 7.04
C LEU A 31 9.93 -6.22 7.10
N LYS A 32 10.79 -6.49 8.07
CA LYS A 32 11.32 -7.84 8.32
C LYS A 32 10.21 -8.83 8.65
N ASP A 33 9.27 -8.43 9.49
CA ASP A 33 8.10 -9.25 9.83
C ASP A 33 7.23 -9.50 8.59
N LEU A 34 6.98 -8.45 7.76
CA LEU A 34 6.20 -8.56 6.53
C LEU A 34 6.81 -9.54 5.52
N PHE A 35 8.14 -9.53 5.40
CA PHE A 35 8.89 -10.37 4.45
C PHE A 35 9.54 -11.59 5.09
N SER A 36 9.03 -12.06 6.25
CA SER A 36 9.60 -13.20 6.99
C SER A 36 9.75 -14.48 6.14
N ASN A 37 8.93 -14.66 5.11
CA ASN A 37 8.96 -15.79 4.18
C ASN A 37 9.69 -15.49 2.86
N GLN A 38 10.38 -14.35 2.75
CA GLN A 38 11.08 -13.92 1.55
C GLN A 38 12.48 -13.38 1.90
N THR A 39 13.40 -13.42 0.94
CA THR A 39 14.71 -12.79 1.12
C THR A 39 14.54 -11.27 1.09
N PHE A 40 14.77 -10.61 2.23
CA PHE A 40 14.64 -9.17 2.38
C PHE A 40 16.00 -8.54 2.70
N ASP A 41 16.43 -7.61 1.85
CA ASP A 41 17.58 -6.75 2.08
C ASP A 41 17.12 -5.29 2.22
N GLU A 42 17.39 -4.68 3.36
CA GLU A 42 17.05 -3.28 3.67
C GLU A 42 17.65 -2.25 2.71
N LYS A 43 18.73 -2.62 2.00
CA LYS A 43 19.40 -1.77 1.02
C LYS A 43 18.80 -1.85 -0.38
N ASN A 44 17.93 -2.83 -0.60
CA ASN A 44 17.25 -3.06 -1.86
C ASN A 44 15.79 -2.55 -1.80
N PHE A 45 15.13 -2.55 -2.94
CA PHE A 45 13.69 -2.23 -3.03
C PHE A 45 12.87 -3.52 -2.93
N PHE A 46 11.60 -3.37 -2.64
CA PHE A 46 10.60 -4.41 -2.77
C PHE A 46 9.50 -3.97 -3.74
N LEU A 47 8.78 -4.93 -4.31
CA LEU A 47 7.76 -4.67 -5.31
C LEU A 47 6.35 -4.78 -4.70
N LEU A 48 5.49 -3.77 -4.96
CA LEU A 48 4.05 -3.88 -4.81
C LEU A 48 3.42 -3.86 -6.20
N ALA A 49 2.90 -4.98 -6.66
CA ALA A 49 2.34 -5.09 -8.01
C ALA A 49 1.18 -6.08 -8.07
N GLY A 50 0.35 -5.94 -9.11
CA GLY A 50 -0.76 -6.83 -9.40
C GLY A 50 -1.84 -6.13 -10.23
N PRO A 51 -2.97 -6.80 -10.50
CA PRO A 51 -4.08 -6.26 -11.26
C PRO A 51 -4.68 -5.02 -10.60
N CYS A 52 -5.21 -4.11 -11.42
CA CYS A 52 -5.81 -2.88 -10.92
C CYS A 52 -6.97 -3.14 -9.96
N VAL A 53 -7.78 -4.18 -10.24
CA VAL A 53 -8.93 -4.62 -9.44
C VAL A 53 -9.06 -6.15 -9.59
N VAL A 54 -9.69 -6.80 -8.61
CA VAL A 54 -10.03 -8.22 -8.67
C VAL A 54 -11.15 -8.41 -9.69
N GLU A 55 -10.83 -8.98 -10.84
CA GLU A 55 -11.79 -9.26 -11.92
C GLU A 55 -12.22 -10.74 -11.93
N SER A 56 -11.32 -11.66 -11.62
CA SER A 56 -11.58 -13.06 -11.38
C SER A 56 -10.49 -13.69 -10.52
N GLU A 57 -10.76 -14.84 -9.92
CA GLU A 57 -9.79 -15.58 -9.10
C GLU A 57 -8.65 -16.11 -9.97
N GLU A 58 -8.96 -16.61 -11.16
CA GLU A 58 -7.98 -17.14 -12.11
C GLU A 58 -6.96 -16.06 -12.50
N LEU A 59 -7.43 -14.86 -12.83
CA LEU A 59 -6.55 -13.75 -13.23
C LEU A 59 -5.59 -13.35 -12.12
N ILE A 60 -6.09 -13.18 -10.87
CA ILE A 60 -5.23 -12.77 -9.76
C ILE A 60 -4.23 -13.85 -9.38
N MET A 61 -4.61 -15.13 -9.47
CA MET A 61 -3.73 -16.28 -9.24
C MET A 61 -2.63 -16.36 -10.29
N GLU A 62 -2.97 -16.24 -11.59
CA GLU A 62 -2.00 -16.25 -12.69
C GLU A 62 -0.97 -15.10 -12.55
N VAL A 63 -1.44 -13.90 -12.26
CA VAL A 63 -0.56 -12.73 -12.09
C VAL A 63 0.33 -12.91 -10.86
N ALA A 64 -0.22 -13.39 -9.73
CA ALA A 64 0.56 -13.62 -8.52
C ALA A 64 1.67 -14.64 -8.75
N GLU A 65 1.38 -15.74 -9.43
CA GLU A 65 2.36 -16.78 -9.78
C GLU A 65 3.49 -16.22 -10.65
N LYS A 66 3.15 -15.64 -11.80
CA LYS A 66 4.15 -15.12 -12.75
C LYS A 66 5.05 -14.06 -12.14
N VAL A 67 4.46 -13.09 -11.41
CA VAL A 67 5.24 -12.01 -10.79
C VAL A 67 6.07 -12.55 -9.62
N SER A 68 5.55 -13.50 -8.85
CA SER A 68 6.29 -14.14 -7.76
C SER A 68 7.54 -14.85 -8.29
N ASP A 69 7.42 -15.59 -9.39
CA ASP A 69 8.55 -16.30 -10.00
C ASP A 69 9.62 -15.34 -10.52
N ILE A 70 9.21 -14.25 -11.18
CA ILE A 70 10.13 -13.20 -11.61
C ILE A 70 10.86 -12.59 -10.42
N CYS A 71 10.12 -12.24 -9.36
CA CYS A 71 10.68 -11.63 -8.15
C CYS A 71 11.63 -12.56 -7.42
N LYS A 72 11.30 -13.86 -7.30
CA LYS A 72 12.19 -14.87 -6.72
C LYS A 72 13.50 -14.99 -7.51
N ASN A 73 13.44 -15.04 -8.84
CA ASN A 73 14.62 -15.14 -9.70
C ASN A 73 15.52 -13.90 -9.60
N LEU A 74 14.94 -12.73 -9.31
CA LEU A 74 15.67 -11.47 -9.16
C LEU A 74 16.04 -11.14 -7.70
N GLY A 75 15.66 -11.96 -6.73
CA GLY A 75 15.87 -11.69 -5.31
C GLY A 75 15.12 -10.44 -4.79
N ILE A 76 13.96 -10.11 -5.38
CA ILE A 76 13.15 -8.95 -5.03
C ILE A 76 11.98 -9.37 -4.14
N PRO A 77 11.84 -8.85 -2.90
CA PRO A 77 10.65 -9.10 -2.09
C PRO A 77 9.39 -8.56 -2.77
N TYR A 78 8.31 -9.32 -2.69
CA TYR A 78 7.09 -9.03 -3.40
C TYR A 78 5.86 -8.98 -2.50
N VAL A 79 5.06 -7.96 -2.64
CA VAL A 79 3.72 -7.79 -2.06
C VAL A 79 2.71 -7.81 -3.20
N PHE A 80 1.75 -8.73 -3.15
CA PHE A 80 0.68 -8.77 -4.14
C PHE A 80 -0.32 -7.64 -3.89
N LYS A 81 -0.58 -6.84 -4.92
CA LYS A 81 -1.49 -5.70 -4.86
C LYS A 81 -2.68 -5.88 -5.78
N SER A 82 -3.88 -5.84 -5.25
CA SER A 82 -5.08 -5.58 -6.07
C SER A 82 -6.14 -4.87 -5.23
N SER A 83 -6.95 -4.03 -5.88
CA SER A 83 -8.09 -3.42 -5.20
C SER A 83 -9.27 -4.38 -5.24
N TYR A 84 -9.94 -4.60 -4.11
CA TYR A 84 -11.16 -5.43 -4.08
C TYR A 84 -12.33 -4.76 -4.80
N ARG A 85 -12.33 -3.41 -4.86
CA ARG A 85 -13.25 -2.61 -5.67
C ARG A 85 -12.62 -1.28 -6.09
N LYS A 86 -13.26 -0.58 -7.01
CA LYS A 86 -12.92 0.78 -7.44
C LYS A 86 -14.05 1.74 -7.14
N ALA A 87 -13.72 2.81 -6.39
CA ALA A 87 -14.67 3.84 -5.99
C ALA A 87 -14.64 5.10 -6.88
N ASN A 88 -13.70 5.21 -7.84
CA ASN A 88 -13.42 6.42 -8.61
C ASN A 88 -13.33 6.17 -10.12
N ARG A 89 -14.23 5.36 -10.68
CA ARG A 89 -14.32 5.14 -12.12
C ARG A 89 -14.88 6.39 -12.81
N THR A 90 -14.39 6.69 -14.01
CA THR A 90 -14.86 7.80 -14.83
C THR A 90 -16.24 7.57 -15.43
N SER A 91 -16.62 6.31 -15.68
CA SER A 91 -17.95 5.95 -16.16
C SER A 91 -18.71 5.18 -15.06
N GLY A 92 -19.99 5.52 -14.85
CA GLY A 92 -20.88 4.82 -13.92
C GLY A 92 -21.18 3.36 -14.31
N THR A 93 -20.91 2.98 -15.57
CA THR A 93 -21.09 1.61 -16.10
C THR A 93 -19.80 0.78 -16.04
N SER A 94 -18.68 1.35 -15.61
CA SER A 94 -17.42 0.62 -15.49
C SER A 94 -17.50 -0.43 -14.38
N PHE A 95 -16.83 -1.57 -14.61
CA PHE A 95 -16.70 -2.62 -13.61
C PHE A 95 -16.08 -2.08 -12.31
N THR A 96 -16.76 -2.25 -11.20
CA THR A 96 -16.35 -1.75 -9.87
C THR A 96 -15.78 -2.84 -8.96
N GLY A 97 -16.17 -4.10 -9.16
CA GLY A 97 -15.75 -5.26 -8.36
C GLY A 97 -16.77 -6.40 -8.37
N LEU A 98 -16.38 -7.54 -7.79
CA LEU A 98 -17.20 -8.78 -7.69
C LEU A 98 -18.05 -8.84 -6.40
N GLY A 99 -18.04 -7.78 -5.60
CA GLY A 99 -18.53 -7.76 -4.24
C GLY A 99 -17.37 -7.80 -3.23
N ASP A 100 -17.47 -6.95 -2.21
CA ASP A 100 -16.34 -6.62 -1.34
C ASP A 100 -15.78 -7.87 -0.63
N GLU A 101 -16.62 -8.66 0.01
CA GLU A 101 -16.19 -9.81 0.79
C GLU A 101 -15.62 -10.94 -0.09
N VAL A 102 -16.25 -11.18 -1.23
CA VAL A 102 -15.79 -12.20 -2.19
C VAL A 102 -14.42 -11.85 -2.70
N ALA A 103 -14.22 -10.61 -3.16
CA ALA A 103 -12.93 -10.15 -3.67
C ALA A 103 -11.84 -10.15 -2.58
N MET A 104 -12.17 -9.75 -1.34
CA MET A 104 -11.21 -9.80 -0.22
C MET A 104 -10.80 -11.25 0.14
N LYS A 105 -11.73 -12.21 0.09
CA LYS A 105 -11.41 -13.65 0.27
C LYS A 105 -10.50 -14.17 -0.84
N MET A 106 -10.75 -13.81 -2.09
CA MET A 106 -9.87 -14.17 -3.21
C MET A 106 -8.46 -13.63 -3.01
N LEU A 107 -8.31 -12.37 -2.57
CA LEU A 107 -7.02 -11.78 -2.22
C LEU A 107 -6.30 -12.57 -1.11
N GLN A 108 -7.01 -12.89 -0.03
CA GLN A 108 -6.45 -13.68 1.06
C GLN A 108 -6.00 -15.08 0.60
N ASN A 109 -6.81 -15.75 -0.23
CA ASN A 109 -6.47 -17.07 -0.78
C ASN A 109 -5.20 -16.99 -1.65
N THR A 110 -5.08 -15.95 -2.48
CA THR A 110 -3.88 -15.69 -3.28
C THR A 110 -2.65 -15.52 -2.40
N GLY A 111 -2.75 -14.71 -1.35
CA GLY A 111 -1.66 -14.52 -0.39
C GLY A 111 -1.23 -15.82 0.29
N LYS A 112 -2.19 -16.63 0.74
CA LYS A 112 -1.92 -17.93 1.37
C LYS A 112 -1.26 -18.90 0.40
N LYS A 113 -1.78 -19.02 -0.83
CA LYS A 113 -1.27 -19.97 -1.84
C LYS A 113 0.18 -19.70 -2.23
N TYR A 114 0.54 -18.43 -2.41
CA TYR A 114 1.88 -18.05 -2.87
C TYR A 114 2.79 -17.53 -1.75
N SER A 115 2.33 -17.55 -0.50
CA SER A 115 3.05 -17.01 0.67
C SER A 115 3.46 -15.55 0.49
N LEU A 116 2.54 -14.73 -0.04
CA LEU A 116 2.75 -13.32 -0.33
C LEU A 116 1.97 -12.43 0.65
N PRO A 117 2.56 -11.35 1.15
CA PRO A 117 1.81 -10.27 1.77
C PRO A 117 0.84 -9.64 0.77
N ILE A 118 -0.30 -9.21 1.26
CA ILE A 118 -1.38 -8.63 0.43
C ILE A 118 -1.63 -7.17 0.80
N VAL A 119 -1.82 -6.34 -0.22
CA VAL A 119 -2.28 -4.96 -0.07
C VAL A 119 -3.53 -4.68 -0.91
N THR A 120 -4.49 -3.98 -0.32
CA THR A 120 -5.69 -3.48 -1.02
C THR A 120 -6.02 -2.05 -0.63
N ASP A 121 -6.76 -1.33 -1.48
CA ASP A 121 -7.26 0.01 -1.18
C ASP A 121 -8.47 -0.05 -0.24
N ILE A 122 -8.62 0.95 0.64
CA ILE A 122 -9.84 1.23 1.41
C ILE A 122 -10.32 2.66 1.12
N HIS A 123 -11.63 2.91 1.18
CA HIS A 123 -12.23 4.17 0.72
C HIS A 123 -13.06 4.87 1.80
N SER A 124 -13.47 4.15 2.86
CA SER A 124 -14.18 4.70 4.01
C SER A 124 -13.66 4.12 5.33
N PRO A 125 -13.89 4.79 6.46
CA PRO A 125 -13.48 4.29 7.78
C PRO A 125 -14.04 2.89 8.10
N GLU A 126 -15.27 2.60 7.69
CA GLU A 126 -15.97 1.33 7.95
C GLU A 126 -15.34 0.16 7.20
N GLU A 127 -14.63 0.43 6.12
CA GLU A 127 -13.91 -0.59 5.35
C GLU A 127 -12.63 -1.05 6.03
N ALA A 128 -12.00 -0.19 6.84
CA ALA A 128 -10.70 -0.47 7.44
C ALA A 128 -10.70 -1.76 8.26
N ALA A 129 -11.60 -1.88 9.23
CA ALA A 129 -11.71 -3.07 10.08
C ALA A 129 -12.13 -4.33 9.30
N LYS A 130 -12.91 -4.19 8.23
CA LYS A 130 -13.32 -5.30 7.37
C LYS A 130 -12.14 -5.82 6.56
N ALA A 131 -11.45 -4.93 5.83
CA ALA A 131 -10.32 -5.28 4.96
C ALA A 131 -9.13 -5.83 5.77
N ALA A 132 -8.90 -5.30 6.97
CA ALA A 132 -7.82 -5.74 7.86
C ALA A 132 -7.87 -7.24 8.23
N LYS A 133 -9.02 -7.90 8.11
CA LYS A 133 -9.18 -9.36 8.33
C LYS A 133 -8.58 -10.20 7.21
N TYR A 134 -8.37 -9.63 6.03
CA TYR A 134 -8.01 -10.35 4.81
C TYR A 134 -6.62 -9.96 4.26
N VAL A 135 -6.09 -8.79 4.64
CA VAL A 135 -4.86 -8.24 4.06
C VAL A 135 -3.85 -7.83 5.13
N ASP A 136 -2.60 -7.64 4.73
CA ASP A 136 -1.49 -7.24 5.61
C ASP A 136 -1.28 -5.73 5.59
N ILE A 137 -1.60 -5.09 4.48
CA ILE A 137 -1.41 -3.66 4.25
C ILE A 137 -2.73 -3.04 3.78
N LEU A 138 -3.13 -1.96 4.44
CA LEU A 138 -4.25 -1.10 4.01
C LEU A 138 -3.69 0.08 3.23
N GLN A 139 -4.17 0.30 2.01
CA GLN A 139 -3.74 1.41 1.19
C GLN A 139 -4.79 2.52 1.19
N ILE A 140 -4.34 3.75 1.48
CA ILE A 140 -5.16 4.96 1.35
C ILE A 140 -4.95 5.54 -0.05
N PRO A 141 -5.99 5.65 -0.89
CA PRO A 141 -5.91 6.26 -2.21
C PRO A 141 -5.45 7.72 -2.16
N ALA A 142 -4.81 8.19 -3.23
CA ALA A 142 -4.23 9.52 -3.29
C ALA A 142 -5.24 10.65 -3.01
N PHE A 143 -6.45 10.56 -3.54
CA PHE A 143 -7.50 11.57 -3.29
C PHE A 143 -7.97 11.61 -1.84
N LEU A 144 -7.76 10.54 -1.07
CA LEU A 144 -8.19 10.40 0.32
C LEU A 144 -7.05 10.58 1.32
N CYS A 145 -5.85 10.93 0.88
CA CYS A 145 -4.65 11.00 1.73
C CYS A 145 -4.75 12.01 2.89
N ARG A 146 -5.70 12.96 2.85
CA ARG A 146 -5.94 13.95 3.90
C ARG A 146 -7.14 13.62 4.79
N GLN A 147 -7.94 12.60 4.49
CA GLN A 147 -9.15 12.24 5.22
C GLN A 147 -8.80 11.71 6.61
N THR A 148 -9.04 12.53 7.63
CA THR A 148 -8.60 12.25 8.99
C THR A 148 -9.20 10.96 9.55
N ASP A 149 -10.51 10.78 9.44
CA ASP A 149 -11.21 9.64 9.99
C ASP A 149 -10.80 8.32 9.33
N LEU A 150 -10.55 8.34 8.02
CA LEU A 150 -10.05 7.18 7.28
C LEU A 150 -8.61 6.80 7.71
N LEU A 151 -7.73 7.80 7.90
CA LEU A 151 -6.36 7.57 8.37
C LEU A 151 -6.35 6.99 9.79
N ILE A 152 -7.19 7.50 10.69
CA ILE A 152 -7.33 7.02 12.06
C ILE A 152 -7.88 5.60 12.07
N ALA A 153 -8.98 5.33 11.36
CA ALA A 153 -9.58 4.00 11.28
C ALA A 153 -8.61 2.95 10.71
N ALA A 154 -7.81 3.32 9.70
CA ALA A 154 -6.77 2.44 9.18
C ALA A 154 -5.67 2.17 10.23
N ALA A 155 -5.24 3.21 10.97
CA ALA A 155 -4.23 3.08 12.01
C ALA A 155 -4.67 2.15 13.15
N GLU A 156 -5.91 2.28 13.60
CA GLU A 156 -6.50 1.50 14.70
C GLU A 156 -6.58 0.00 14.42
N THR A 157 -6.52 -0.41 13.14
CA THR A 157 -6.44 -1.84 12.77
C THR A 157 -5.10 -2.50 13.17
N GLY A 158 -4.06 -1.71 13.46
CA GLY A 158 -2.70 -2.21 13.72
C GLY A 158 -1.99 -2.79 12.49
N LYS A 159 -2.63 -2.76 11.32
CA LYS A 159 -2.03 -3.18 10.04
C LYS A 159 -1.04 -2.12 9.51
N ILE A 160 -0.21 -2.49 8.55
CA ILE A 160 0.62 -1.51 7.83
C ILE A 160 -0.30 -0.59 7.04
N VAL A 161 -0.10 0.73 7.15
CA VAL A 161 -0.86 1.73 6.41
C VAL A 161 0.03 2.35 5.34
N ASN A 162 -0.31 2.11 4.08
CA ASN A 162 0.35 2.74 2.93
C ASN A 162 -0.48 3.92 2.43
N VAL A 163 0.02 5.13 2.58
CA VAL A 163 -0.67 6.34 2.11
C VAL A 163 -0.08 6.80 0.79
N LYS A 164 -0.90 6.81 -0.27
CA LYS A 164 -0.51 7.41 -1.55
C LYS A 164 -0.57 8.92 -1.46
N LYS A 165 0.53 9.60 -1.84
CA LYS A 165 0.57 11.05 -1.92
C LYS A 165 -0.47 11.55 -2.92
N GLY A 166 -1.30 12.52 -2.53
CA GLY A 166 -2.18 13.21 -3.46
C GLY A 166 -1.39 14.05 -4.45
N GLN A 167 -1.85 14.13 -5.71
CA GLN A 167 -1.21 14.97 -6.74
C GLN A 167 -1.22 16.45 -6.39
N PHE A 168 -2.11 16.84 -5.48
CA PHE A 168 -2.38 18.22 -5.05
C PHE A 168 -1.67 18.62 -3.75
N VAL A 169 -0.77 17.76 -3.23
CA VAL A 169 0.04 18.04 -2.03
C VAL A 169 1.51 17.80 -2.31
N SER A 170 2.37 18.55 -1.65
CA SER A 170 3.82 18.32 -1.69
C SER A 170 4.22 17.08 -0.90
N GLY A 171 5.39 16.50 -1.21
CA GLY A 171 5.95 15.39 -0.43
C GLY A 171 6.09 15.74 1.05
N GLU A 172 6.50 16.97 1.37
CA GLU A 172 6.62 17.45 2.74
C GLU A 172 5.30 17.50 3.50
N ALA A 173 4.19 17.82 2.82
CA ALA A 173 2.87 17.86 3.43
C ALA A 173 2.36 16.49 3.87
N MET A 174 2.94 15.39 3.35
CA MET A 174 2.58 14.03 3.78
C MET A 174 2.92 13.75 5.24
N LYS A 175 3.81 14.54 5.87
CA LYS A 175 4.08 14.45 7.31
C LYS A 175 2.80 14.57 8.14
N PHE A 176 1.83 15.38 7.72
CA PHE A 176 0.57 15.55 8.46
C PHE A 176 -0.30 14.28 8.43
N ALA A 177 -0.28 13.51 7.33
CA ALA A 177 -0.93 12.21 7.28
C ALA A 177 -0.24 11.20 8.20
N VAL A 178 1.10 11.17 8.17
CA VAL A 178 1.93 10.34 9.06
C VAL A 178 1.65 10.67 10.53
N ASP A 179 1.61 11.95 10.89
CA ASP A 179 1.37 12.39 12.27
C ASP A 179 -0.01 11.97 12.79
N LYS A 180 -1.04 11.97 11.93
CA LYS A 180 -2.38 11.48 12.29
C LYS A 180 -2.37 9.99 12.61
N ILE A 181 -1.73 9.17 11.76
CA ILE A 181 -1.62 7.72 11.95
C ILE A 181 -0.83 7.40 13.23
N ARG A 182 0.29 8.10 13.47
CA ARG A 182 1.09 7.95 14.68
C ARG A 182 0.34 8.32 15.95
N LYS A 183 -0.40 9.42 15.93
CA LYS A 183 -1.23 9.83 17.06
C LYS A 183 -2.33 8.81 17.39
N ALA A 184 -2.78 8.06 16.41
CA ALA A 184 -3.68 6.92 16.59
C ALA A 184 -2.96 5.63 17.04
N GLY A 185 -1.65 5.69 17.35
CA GLY A 185 -0.89 4.58 17.95
C GLY A 185 -0.27 3.61 16.95
N ASN A 186 -0.14 3.96 15.66
CA ASN A 186 0.43 3.08 14.65
C ASN A 186 1.66 3.69 13.97
N ASP A 187 2.82 3.04 14.11
CA ASP A 187 4.08 3.44 13.48
C ASP A 187 4.42 2.64 12.19
N LYS A 188 3.57 1.66 11.80
CA LYS A 188 3.78 0.84 10.60
C LYS A 188 3.26 1.59 9.36
N ILE A 189 4.01 2.59 8.91
CA ILE A 189 3.57 3.53 7.88
C ILE A 189 4.47 3.45 6.66
N MET A 190 3.85 3.41 5.49
CA MET A 190 4.49 3.53 4.19
C MET A 190 3.89 4.74 3.45
N LEU A 191 4.70 5.40 2.66
CA LEU A 191 4.27 6.46 1.75
C LEU A 191 4.57 6.06 0.31
N THR A 192 3.61 6.28 -0.58
CA THR A 192 3.78 6.06 -2.01
C THR A 192 3.75 7.38 -2.75
N GLU A 193 4.85 7.71 -3.43
CA GLU A 193 4.90 8.79 -4.41
C GLU A 193 4.10 8.40 -5.67
N ARG A 194 3.35 9.34 -6.23
CA ARG A 194 2.60 9.13 -7.47
C ARG A 194 2.49 10.37 -8.35
N GLY A 195 3.37 11.32 -8.16
CA GLY A 195 3.47 12.55 -8.92
C GLY A 195 2.59 13.69 -8.40
N THR A 196 2.96 14.88 -8.80
CA THR A 196 2.28 16.14 -8.53
C THR A 196 1.71 16.68 -9.84
N THR A 197 0.44 17.12 -9.84
CA THR A 197 -0.18 17.71 -11.02
C THR A 197 0.38 19.11 -11.25
N PHE A 198 0.93 19.34 -12.44
CA PHE A 198 1.31 20.65 -12.93
C PHE A 198 0.31 21.07 -14.00
N GLY A 199 -0.60 21.99 -13.65
CA GLY A 199 -1.76 22.30 -14.48
C GLY A 199 -2.82 21.18 -14.46
N TYR A 200 -3.46 20.92 -15.59
CA TYR A 200 -4.59 20.01 -15.69
C TYR A 200 -4.23 18.59 -16.16
N GLN A 201 -3.13 18.41 -16.85
CA GLN A 201 -2.77 17.13 -17.47
C GLN A 201 -1.37 16.63 -17.10
N ASP A 202 -0.42 17.52 -16.86
CA ASP A 202 0.96 17.17 -16.60
C ASP A 202 1.18 16.67 -15.16
N LEU A 203 2.06 15.69 -15.00
CA LEU A 203 2.52 15.18 -13.72
C LEU A 203 4.04 15.30 -13.62
N VAL A 204 4.49 15.79 -12.48
CA VAL A 204 5.90 15.81 -12.08
C VAL A 204 6.09 14.86 -10.91
N VAL A 205 7.19 14.12 -10.90
CA VAL A 205 7.56 13.22 -9.79
C VAL A 205 8.60 13.91 -8.91
N ASP A 206 8.34 13.94 -7.60
CA ASP A 206 9.22 14.54 -6.60
C ASP A 206 10.48 13.66 -6.31
#